data_9128e86f3955238fb793d88b2e57a578
#
_entry.id   9128e86f3955238fb793d88b2e57a578
#
_cell.length_a   1.000
_cell.length_b   1.000
_cell.length_c   1.000
_cell.angle_alpha   90.00
_cell.angle_beta   90.00
_cell.angle_gamma   90.00
#
_symmetry.space_group_name_H-M   'P 1'
#
loop_
_entity.id
_entity.type
_entity.pdbx_description
1 polymer ?
#
loop_
_entity_poly.entity_id
_entity_poly.type
_entity_poly.pdbx_seq_one_letter_code
_entity_poly.pdbx_strand_id
1 'polypeptide(L)'
;LKFMDYGIMAATFVNLETGKAFRVVSTEEARDLAAAYAPEIAQKYPQQLAAYRRMPDSVLFRVQQVRVKIDDCDLPGPTRYKVPCSRCGQVVRDQREVIENGRMLCRPCALGGYFSEAREVTWPDMNWKPENCVTQSRKDAHIA
;
A
#
# COMPACT_ATOMS: atom_id res chain seq x y z
N LEU A 1 -7.02 -3.95 -0.49
CA LEU A 1 -5.56 -3.91 -0.52
C LEU A 1 -5.02 -4.10 0.89
N LYS A 2 -4.11 -5.07 1.08
CA LYS A 2 -3.40 -5.31 2.34
C LYS A 2 -1.92 -5.04 2.13
N PHE A 3 -1.33 -4.25 2.99
CA PHE A 3 0.11 -3.97 2.98
C PHE A 3 0.83 -4.86 3.98
N MET A 4 1.91 -5.48 3.53
CA MET A 4 2.79 -6.33 4.35
C MET A 4 4.22 -5.80 4.23
N ASP A 5 4.73 -5.26 5.31
CA ASP A 5 6.08 -4.68 5.33
C ASP A 5 7.14 -5.77 5.58
N TYR A 6 7.62 -6.36 4.49
CA TYR A 6 8.72 -7.31 4.50
C TYR A 6 10.01 -6.73 3.90
N GLY A 7 10.02 -5.44 3.55
CA GLY A 7 11.15 -4.81 2.86
C GLY A 7 11.40 -5.38 1.45
N ILE A 8 10.45 -6.11 0.88
CA ILE A 8 10.57 -6.76 -0.43
C ILE A 8 9.61 -6.10 -1.41
N MET A 9 10.11 -5.68 -2.56
CA MET A 9 9.27 -5.14 -3.64
C MET A 9 8.55 -6.28 -4.36
N ALA A 10 7.33 -6.55 -3.91
CA ALA A 10 6.49 -7.60 -4.47
C ALA A 10 5.01 -7.23 -4.36
N ALA A 11 4.21 -7.76 -5.29
CA ALA A 11 2.76 -7.70 -5.24
C ALA A 11 2.16 -9.11 -5.34
N THR A 12 1.12 -9.36 -4.58
CA THR A 12 0.37 -10.63 -4.67
C THR A 12 -1.04 -10.36 -5.13
N PHE A 13 -1.42 -11.01 -6.22
CA PHE A 13 -2.74 -10.91 -6.83
C PHE A 13 -3.50 -12.20 -6.53
N VAL A 14 -4.72 -12.07 -6.05
CA VAL A 14 -5.59 -13.19 -5.75
C VAL A 14 -6.88 -13.05 -6.53
N ASN A 15 -7.23 -14.09 -7.28
CA ASN A 15 -8.55 -14.20 -7.89
C ASN A 15 -9.51 -14.72 -6.80
N LEU A 16 -10.47 -13.88 -6.41
CA LEU A 16 -11.41 -14.20 -5.32
C LEU A 16 -12.43 -15.28 -5.66
N GLU A 17 -12.69 -15.50 -6.94
CA GLU A 17 -13.63 -16.54 -7.40
C GLU A 17 -12.98 -17.92 -7.39
N THR A 18 -11.72 -18.01 -7.85
CA THR A 18 -11.02 -19.28 -8.02
C THR A 18 -10.04 -19.62 -6.91
N GLY A 19 -9.70 -18.65 -6.06
CA GLY A 19 -8.66 -18.77 -5.04
C GLY A 19 -7.23 -18.82 -5.58
N LYS A 20 -7.04 -18.75 -6.91
CA LYS A 20 -5.71 -18.75 -7.52
C LYS A 20 -4.98 -17.46 -7.15
N ALA A 21 -3.71 -17.59 -6.76
CA ALA A 21 -2.90 -16.44 -6.40
C ALA A 21 -1.50 -16.52 -7.02
N PHE A 22 -1.01 -15.36 -7.45
CA PHE A 22 0.33 -15.19 -7.99
C PHE A 22 1.03 -14.03 -7.28
N ARG A 23 2.26 -14.30 -6.87
CA ARG A 23 3.15 -13.29 -6.30
C ARG A 23 4.18 -12.90 -7.33
N VAL A 24 4.20 -11.62 -7.67
CA VAL A 24 5.14 -11.00 -8.61
C VAL A 24 6.18 -10.25 -7.80
N VAL A 25 7.44 -10.58 -8.00
CA VAL A 25 8.59 -10.02 -7.29
C VAL A 25 9.50 -9.36 -8.30
N SER A 26 9.92 -8.11 -8.05
CA SER A 26 10.93 -7.47 -8.88
C SER A 26 12.29 -8.17 -8.72
N THR A 27 13.06 -8.24 -9.80
CA THR A 27 14.42 -8.76 -9.81
C THR A 27 15.41 -7.62 -9.57
N GLU A 28 16.48 -7.87 -8.83
CA GLU A 28 17.58 -6.87 -8.71
C GLU A 28 18.47 -6.87 -9.96
N GLU A 29 18.58 -7.99 -10.64
CA GLU A 29 19.35 -8.15 -11.87
C GLU A 29 18.91 -7.20 -12.99
N ALA A 30 17.64 -6.80 -13.01
CA ALA A 30 17.13 -5.82 -13.95
C ALA A 30 17.85 -4.46 -13.85
N ARG A 31 18.30 -4.08 -12.66
CA ARG A 31 19.08 -2.84 -12.46
C ARG A 31 20.47 -2.92 -13.08
N ASP A 32 21.10 -4.06 -12.93
CA ASP A 32 22.45 -4.29 -13.43
C ASP A 32 22.48 -4.38 -14.95
N LEU A 33 21.38 -4.89 -15.54
CA LEU A 33 21.20 -4.99 -16.98
C LEU A 33 20.77 -3.68 -17.66
N ALA A 34 20.51 -2.61 -16.90
CA ALA A 34 19.98 -1.37 -17.47
C ALA A 34 20.87 -0.78 -18.57
N ALA A 35 22.20 -0.84 -18.42
CA ALA A 35 23.13 -0.36 -19.43
C ALA A 35 23.10 -1.17 -20.74
N ALA A 36 22.77 -2.46 -20.68
CA ALA A 36 22.64 -3.29 -21.88
C ALA A 36 21.37 -2.96 -22.67
N TYR A 37 20.27 -2.56 -21.99
CA TYR A 37 19.00 -2.25 -22.63
C TYR A 37 18.83 -0.78 -23.03
N ALA A 38 19.63 0.13 -22.46
CA ALA A 38 19.59 1.57 -22.79
C ALA A 38 21.02 2.16 -22.77
N PRO A 39 21.94 1.67 -23.63
CA PRO A 39 23.35 2.08 -23.64
C PRO A 39 23.54 3.53 -24.05
N GLU A 40 22.61 4.13 -24.79
CA GLU A 40 22.66 5.50 -25.26
C GLU A 40 22.42 6.53 -24.16
N ILE A 41 21.96 6.12 -22.98
CA ILE A 41 21.64 7.02 -21.87
C ILE A 41 22.72 6.88 -20.78
N ALA A 42 23.51 7.94 -20.58
CA ALA A 42 24.59 7.93 -19.58
C ALA A 42 24.12 8.14 -18.14
N GLN A 43 22.98 8.77 -17.94
CA GLN A 43 22.45 9.12 -16.62
C GLN A 43 21.70 7.93 -16.01
N LYS A 44 22.08 7.52 -14.79
CA LYS A 44 21.62 6.30 -14.13
C LYS A 44 20.09 6.14 -14.10
N TYR A 45 19.35 7.12 -13.57
CA TYR A 45 17.89 6.98 -13.42
C TYR A 45 17.13 7.01 -14.75
N PRO A 46 17.40 7.95 -15.68
CA PRO A 46 16.81 7.90 -17.01
C PRO A 46 17.14 6.61 -17.76
N GLN A 47 18.37 6.09 -17.63
CA GLN A 47 18.78 4.82 -18.24
C GLN A 47 17.94 3.65 -17.69
N GLN A 48 17.81 3.54 -16.38
CA GLN A 48 16.99 2.49 -15.76
C GLN A 48 15.53 2.56 -16.23
N LEU A 49 14.94 3.75 -16.26
CA LEU A 49 13.57 3.92 -16.71
C LEU A 49 13.36 3.51 -18.16
N ALA A 50 14.28 3.89 -19.04
CA ALA A 50 14.25 3.52 -20.46
C ALA A 50 14.46 2.00 -20.63
N ALA A 51 15.40 1.45 -19.89
CA ALA A 51 15.70 0.02 -19.90
C ALA A 51 14.49 -0.82 -19.46
N TYR A 52 13.83 -0.46 -18.36
CA TYR A 52 12.65 -1.19 -17.85
C TYR A 52 11.50 -1.22 -18.86
N ARG A 53 11.35 -0.18 -19.68
CA ARG A 53 10.35 -0.16 -20.78
C ARG A 53 10.68 -1.09 -21.93
N ARG A 54 11.93 -1.49 -22.08
CA ARG A 54 12.45 -2.35 -23.18
C ARG A 54 12.68 -3.78 -22.75
N MET A 55 12.88 -3.99 -21.44
CA MET A 55 13.11 -5.32 -20.88
C MET A 55 11.86 -6.19 -20.99
N PRO A 56 12.01 -7.47 -21.33
CA PRO A 56 10.89 -8.41 -21.21
C PRO A 56 10.52 -8.63 -19.73
N ASP A 57 9.25 -8.94 -19.49
CA ASP A 57 8.70 -9.14 -18.14
C ASP A 57 9.47 -10.22 -17.36
N SER A 58 9.99 -11.23 -18.03
CA SER A 58 10.78 -12.31 -17.42
C SER A 58 12.14 -11.85 -16.86
N VAL A 59 12.64 -10.71 -17.32
CA VAL A 59 13.84 -10.07 -16.77
C VAL A 59 13.49 -9.18 -15.59
N LEU A 60 12.36 -8.47 -15.69
CA LEU A 60 11.90 -7.53 -14.66
C LEU A 60 11.32 -8.23 -13.43
N PHE A 61 10.64 -9.36 -13.63
CA PHE A 61 9.84 -9.99 -12.59
C PHE A 61 10.03 -11.50 -12.50
N ARG A 62 10.01 -11.98 -11.28
CA ARG A 62 9.79 -13.38 -10.95
C ARG A 62 8.35 -13.58 -10.54
N VAL A 63 7.66 -14.55 -11.15
CA VAL A 63 6.27 -14.88 -10.82
C VAL A 63 6.23 -16.21 -10.09
N GLN A 64 5.56 -16.25 -8.95
CA GLN A 64 5.39 -17.42 -8.11
C GLN A 64 3.91 -17.71 -7.94
N GLN A 65 3.48 -18.93 -8.19
CA GLN A 65 2.17 -19.37 -7.75
C GLN A 65 2.21 -19.61 -6.25
N VAL A 66 1.28 -19.02 -5.52
CA VAL A 66 1.24 -19.07 -4.06
C VAL A 66 -0.17 -19.43 -3.56
N ARG A 67 -0.27 -19.80 -2.30
CA ARG A 67 -1.56 -19.89 -1.59
C ARG A 67 -1.62 -18.75 -0.60
N VAL A 68 -2.74 -18.03 -0.59
CA VAL A 68 -2.97 -16.92 0.32
C VAL A 68 -4.21 -17.23 1.17
N LYS A 69 -4.05 -17.14 2.47
CA LYS A 69 -5.19 -17.15 3.38
C LYS A 69 -5.72 -15.72 3.45
N ILE A 70 -6.95 -15.54 3.01
CA ILE A 70 -7.64 -14.25 3.08
C ILE A 70 -8.64 -14.35 4.23
N ASP A 71 -8.52 -13.46 5.19
CA ASP A 71 -9.50 -13.32 6.26
C ASP A 71 -10.70 -12.52 5.75
N ASP A 72 -11.89 -12.80 6.27
CA ASP A 72 -13.13 -12.12 5.86
C ASP A 72 -13.04 -10.59 5.95
N CYS A 73 -12.27 -10.10 6.91
CA CYS A 73 -12.03 -8.67 7.11
C CYS A 73 -11.10 -8.03 6.06
N ASP A 74 -10.40 -8.83 5.27
CA ASP A 74 -9.53 -8.36 4.17
C ASP A 74 -10.24 -8.38 2.80
N LEU A 75 -11.45 -8.96 2.75
CA LEU A 75 -12.25 -8.95 1.53
C LEU A 75 -12.73 -7.53 1.18
N PRO A 76 -12.91 -7.21 -0.11
CA PRO A 76 -13.51 -5.94 -0.53
C PRO A 76 -14.91 -5.77 0.05
N GLY A 77 -15.23 -4.55 0.47
CA GLY A 77 -16.56 -4.24 1.00
C GLY A 77 -16.51 -3.17 2.10
N PRO A 78 -17.66 -2.87 2.69
CA PRO A 78 -17.75 -1.94 3.81
C PRO A 78 -17.10 -2.53 5.06
N THR A 79 -16.69 -1.66 5.99
CA THR A 79 -16.20 -2.06 7.31
C THR A 79 -17.23 -2.94 8.02
N ARG A 80 -16.82 -4.12 8.47
CA ARG A 80 -17.68 -5.11 9.14
C ARG A 80 -17.70 -4.96 10.65
N TYR A 81 -16.52 -4.62 11.22
CA TYR A 81 -16.33 -4.52 12.67
C TYR A 81 -15.72 -3.17 13.04
N LYS A 82 -16.18 -2.61 14.14
CA LYS A 82 -15.67 -1.35 14.68
C LYS A 82 -15.65 -1.43 16.19
N VAL A 83 -14.52 -1.11 16.80
CA VAL A 83 -14.37 -1.05 18.25
C VAL A 83 -13.61 0.22 18.65
N PRO A 84 -14.03 0.95 19.69
CA PRO A 84 -13.27 2.09 20.18
C PRO A 84 -12.04 1.60 20.97
N CYS A 85 -10.92 2.27 20.78
CA CYS A 85 -9.75 2.06 21.62
C CYS A 85 -10.02 2.54 23.06
N SER A 86 -9.82 1.68 24.04
CA SER A 86 -10.07 2.00 25.46
C SER A 86 -9.12 3.09 26.01
N ARG A 87 -8.02 3.42 25.30
CA ARG A 87 -7.06 4.44 25.74
C ARG A 87 -7.27 5.79 25.06
N CYS A 88 -7.42 5.84 23.74
CA CYS A 88 -7.51 7.10 22.99
C CYS A 88 -8.87 7.36 22.34
N GLY A 89 -9.83 6.44 22.44
CA GLY A 89 -11.16 6.60 21.87
C GLY A 89 -11.25 6.42 20.34
N GLN A 90 -10.13 6.37 19.64
CA GLN A 90 -10.13 6.18 18.18
C GLN A 90 -10.76 4.84 17.79
N VAL A 91 -11.56 4.85 16.72
CA VAL A 91 -12.25 3.66 16.24
C VAL A 91 -11.30 2.79 15.41
N VAL A 92 -11.07 1.57 15.89
CA VAL A 92 -10.35 0.52 15.18
C VAL A 92 -11.35 -0.29 14.35
N ARG A 93 -10.96 -0.65 13.14
CA ARG A 93 -11.82 -1.33 12.18
C ARG A 93 -11.28 -2.72 11.85
N ASP A 94 -12.22 -3.62 11.58
CA ASP A 94 -11.96 -4.92 10.96
C ASP A 94 -10.87 -5.74 11.68
N GLN A 95 -11.05 -5.91 12.99
CA GLN A 95 -10.22 -6.77 13.85
C GLN A 95 -8.73 -6.39 13.86
N ARG A 96 -8.43 -5.08 13.71
CA ARG A 96 -7.04 -4.58 13.79
C ARG A 96 -6.68 -4.07 15.20
N GLU A 97 -7.58 -4.25 16.16
CA GLU A 97 -7.31 -3.99 17.57
C GLU A 97 -6.33 -5.01 18.16
N VAL A 98 -5.66 -4.58 19.21
CA VAL A 98 -4.85 -5.42 20.09
C VAL A 98 -5.62 -5.60 21.39
N ILE A 99 -5.80 -6.85 21.82
CA ILE A 99 -6.44 -7.14 23.09
C ILE A 99 -5.35 -7.33 24.15
N GLU A 100 -5.33 -6.44 25.12
CA GLU A 100 -4.38 -6.46 26.22
C GLU A 100 -5.14 -6.41 27.55
N ASN A 101 -5.02 -7.42 28.40
CA ASN A 101 -5.73 -7.53 29.68
C ASN A 101 -7.24 -7.30 29.57
N GLY A 102 -7.88 -7.84 28.53
CA GLY A 102 -9.30 -7.68 28.26
C GLY A 102 -9.70 -6.29 27.69
N ARG A 103 -8.76 -5.39 27.45
CA ARG A 103 -8.99 -4.07 26.85
C ARG A 103 -8.69 -4.09 25.37
N MET A 104 -9.56 -3.45 24.59
CA MET A 104 -9.35 -3.27 23.16
C MET A 104 -8.56 -1.98 22.91
N LEU A 105 -7.37 -2.10 22.35
CA LEU A 105 -6.47 -1.00 22.06
C LEU A 105 -6.20 -0.90 20.57
N CYS A 106 -6.02 0.32 20.05
CA CYS A 106 -5.42 0.50 18.74
C CYS A 106 -3.92 0.14 18.79
N ARG A 107 -3.35 -0.24 17.66
CA ARG A 107 -1.92 -0.60 17.57
C ARG A 107 -0.98 0.46 18.12
N PRO A 108 -1.15 1.76 17.80
CA PRO A 108 -0.32 2.80 18.42
C PRO A 108 -0.39 2.84 19.93
N CYS A 109 -1.56 2.60 20.53
CA CYS A 109 -1.69 2.58 21.97
C CYS A 109 -1.12 1.33 22.65
N ALA A 110 -1.15 0.19 21.95
CA ALA A 110 -0.63 -1.07 22.48
C ALA A 110 0.88 -1.23 22.24
N LEU A 111 1.34 -0.89 21.04
CA LEU A 111 2.69 -1.22 20.55
C LEU A 111 3.61 0.00 20.41
N GLY A 112 3.09 1.21 20.62
CA GLY A 112 3.77 2.45 20.29
C GLY A 112 3.44 2.95 18.88
N GLY A 113 3.28 4.26 18.74
CA GLY A 113 3.04 4.92 17.46
C GLY A 113 4.34 5.34 16.77
N TYR A 114 4.27 5.59 15.46
CA TYR A 114 5.36 6.22 14.70
C TYR A 114 5.44 7.74 14.92
N PHE A 115 4.53 8.29 15.72
CA PHE A 115 4.45 9.70 16.05
C PHE A 115 4.44 9.89 17.56
N SER A 116 4.89 11.04 18.02
CA SER A 116 4.87 11.48 19.42
C SER A 116 4.24 12.87 19.51
N GLU A 117 3.86 13.26 20.73
CA GLU A 117 3.40 14.62 21.05
C GLU A 117 2.24 15.12 20.16
N ALA A 118 1.32 14.22 19.80
CA ALA A 118 0.15 14.60 19.01
C ALA A 118 -0.71 15.65 19.72
N ARG A 119 -0.98 16.75 19.05
CA ARG A 119 -1.87 17.82 19.50
C ARG A 119 -2.97 18.02 18.49
N GLU A 120 -4.17 18.22 18.99
CA GLU A 120 -5.27 18.64 18.14
C GLU A 120 -5.01 20.05 17.60
N VAL A 121 -5.20 20.20 16.30
CA VAL A 121 -5.09 21.49 15.61
C VAL A 121 -6.46 21.84 15.07
N THR A 122 -6.97 23.01 15.38
CA THR A 122 -8.24 23.47 14.83
C THR A 122 -8.06 24.03 13.41
N TRP A 123 -9.08 23.93 12.58
CA TRP A 123 -9.02 24.44 11.20
C TRP A 123 -8.60 25.90 11.07
N PRO A 124 -9.03 26.83 11.96
CA PRO A 124 -8.56 28.21 11.94
C PRO A 124 -7.05 28.36 12.19
N ASP A 125 -6.42 27.44 12.91
CA ASP A 125 -5.00 27.49 13.24
C ASP A 125 -4.14 26.86 12.11
N MET A 126 -4.77 26.17 11.19
CA MET A 126 -4.11 25.59 10.02
C MET A 126 -4.08 26.63 8.91
N ASN A 127 -2.90 27.11 8.56
CA ASN A 127 -2.69 27.94 7.38
C ASN A 127 -2.80 27.11 6.08
N TRP A 128 -3.84 26.28 6.02
CA TRP A 128 -4.15 25.41 4.88
C TRP A 128 -5.27 26.05 4.07
N LYS A 129 -4.97 26.37 2.82
CA LYS A 129 -5.96 26.92 1.90
C LYS A 129 -6.50 25.78 1.02
N PRO A 130 -7.81 25.51 1.05
CA PRO A 130 -8.46 24.49 0.21
C PRO A 130 -8.27 24.75 -1.29
N GLU A 131 -8.01 25.98 -1.66
CA GLU A 131 -7.84 26.44 -3.04
C GLU A 131 -6.66 25.73 -3.76
N ASN A 132 -5.70 25.21 -3.00
CA ASN A 132 -4.56 24.46 -3.54
C ASN A 132 -4.84 22.95 -3.64
N CYS A 133 -5.97 22.50 -3.15
CA CYS A 133 -6.43 21.15 -3.35
C CYS A 133 -7.18 21.10 -4.67
N VAL A 134 -6.47 20.76 -5.75
CA VAL A 134 -7.10 20.52 -7.06
C VAL A 134 -8.04 19.35 -6.88
N THR A 135 -9.29 19.64 -6.58
CA THR A 135 -10.39 18.72 -6.81
C THR A 135 -10.49 18.54 -8.32
N GLN A 136 -9.77 17.57 -8.88
CA GLN A 136 -10.15 17.05 -10.17
C GLN A 136 -11.58 16.52 -10.01
N SER A 137 -12.53 17.36 -10.37
CA SER A 137 -13.92 16.96 -10.48
C SER A 137 -13.99 15.81 -11.46
N ARG A 138 -14.41 14.65 -10.98
CA ARG A 138 -14.81 13.50 -11.79
C ARG A 138 -16.10 13.88 -12.56
N LYS A 139 -15.96 14.75 -13.52
CA LYS A 139 -17.02 15.07 -14.48
C LYS A 139 -16.51 14.80 -15.87
N ASP A 140 -16.18 13.58 -16.22
CA ASP A 140 -16.02 13.17 -17.64
C ASP A 140 -15.80 11.66 -17.77
N ALA A 141 -16.61 10.87 -17.09
CA ALA A 141 -16.71 9.42 -17.32
C ALA A 141 -18.16 9.02 -17.62
N HIS A 142 -18.78 9.75 -18.54
CA HIS A 142 -19.92 9.28 -19.30
C HIS A 142 -19.70 9.78 -20.71
N ILE A 143 -19.37 8.87 -21.60
CA ILE A 143 -19.86 8.79 -23.00
C ILE A 143 -19.11 7.66 -23.72
N ALA A 144 -19.96 6.80 -24.26
CA ALA A 144 -19.82 5.77 -25.29
C ALA A 144 -19.26 4.43 -24.86
#